data_ce230ff68830f881b01be861572e5029
#
_entry.id   ce230ff68830f881b01be861572e5029
#
_cell.length_a   1.000
_cell.length_b   1.000
_cell.length_c   1.000
_cell.angle_alpha   90.00
_cell.angle_beta   90.00
_cell.angle_gamma   90.00
#
_symmetry.space_group_name_H-M   'P 1'
#
loop_
_entity.id
_entity.type
_entity.pdbx_description
1 polymer ?
#
loop_
_entity_poly.entity_id
_entity_poly.type
_entity_poly.pdbx_seq_one_letter_code
_entity_poly.pdbx_strand_id
1 'polypeptide(L)'
;ILTEYEEGAPAMQHRFLERNRIVSGISDAIVITEAASRSGTLNTAAHALEQGKEVFVVPGNITSPMSAGCNQLLKQGARIVTSVNDILEIIAPQLLAGQGSLALGNTPLETAVLEHLRTGVRDGDELQQKLSCSATELNVALSMLEINGTVRALGGNQWTIG
;
A
#
# COMPACT_ATOMS: atom_id res chain seq x y z
N ILE A 1 12.74 5.89 -22.77
CA ILE A 1 13.68 6.83 -22.10
C ILE A 1 13.16 8.23 -22.35
N LEU A 2 13.03 9.04 -21.31
CA LEU A 2 12.67 10.45 -21.37
C LEU A 2 13.90 11.29 -21.01
N THR A 3 14.25 12.28 -21.82
CA THR A 3 15.39 13.18 -21.59
C THR A 3 15.13 14.54 -22.18
N GLU A 4 15.70 15.59 -21.57
CA GLU A 4 15.74 16.96 -22.10
C GLU A 4 17.10 17.31 -22.73
N TYR A 5 18.05 16.37 -22.69
CA TYR A 5 19.39 16.54 -23.23
C TYR A 5 19.55 15.84 -24.58
N GLU A 6 20.45 16.36 -25.38
CA GLU A 6 20.85 15.74 -26.64
C GLU A 6 21.48 14.36 -26.42
N GLU A 7 21.37 13.48 -27.40
CA GLU A 7 21.98 12.17 -27.40
C GLU A 7 23.50 12.28 -27.22
N GLY A 8 24.06 11.47 -26.29
CA GLY A 8 25.49 11.52 -25.97
C GLY A 8 25.90 12.62 -24.98
N ALA A 9 24.99 13.42 -24.47
CA ALA A 9 25.30 14.42 -23.45
C ALA A 9 25.89 13.75 -22.19
N PRO A 10 27.04 14.25 -21.64
CA PRO A 10 27.71 13.63 -20.52
C PRO A 10 26.88 13.71 -19.23
N ALA A 11 26.96 12.66 -18.39
CA ALA A 11 26.34 12.68 -17.07
C ALA A 11 27.11 13.67 -16.14
N MET A 12 26.40 14.68 -15.66
CA MET A 12 26.95 15.71 -14.77
C MET A 12 26.09 15.82 -13.51
N GLN A 13 26.70 16.09 -12.35
CA GLN A 13 26.03 16.08 -11.06
C GLN A 13 24.82 17.05 -10.99
N HIS A 14 24.91 18.25 -11.54
CA HIS A 14 23.79 19.19 -11.56
C HIS A 14 22.59 18.69 -12.37
N ARG A 15 22.83 17.92 -13.44
CA ARG A 15 21.75 17.35 -14.28
C ARG A 15 20.86 16.37 -13.56
N PHE A 16 21.37 15.69 -12.51
CA PHE A 16 20.53 14.85 -11.65
C PHE A 16 19.50 15.66 -10.86
N LEU A 17 19.91 16.85 -10.40
CA LEU A 17 19.00 17.76 -9.70
C LEU A 17 17.97 18.38 -10.66
N GLU A 18 18.41 18.80 -11.84
CA GLU A 18 17.52 19.33 -12.89
C GLU A 18 16.49 18.29 -13.34
N ARG A 19 16.91 17.03 -13.53
CA ARG A 19 16.03 15.94 -13.90
C ARG A 19 14.96 15.64 -12.84
N ASN A 20 15.20 15.89 -11.55
CA ASN A 20 14.27 15.57 -10.46
C ASN A 20 12.92 16.27 -10.63
N ARG A 21 12.83 17.43 -11.25
CA ARG A 21 11.57 18.10 -11.60
C ARG A 21 10.71 17.30 -12.59
N ILE A 22 11.36 16.53 -13.47
CA ILE A 22 10.64 15.65 -14.42
C ILE A 22 10.11 14.44 -13.66
N VAL A 23 10.90 13.86 -12.75
CA VAL A 23 10.49 12.72 -11.92
C VAL A 23 9.25 13.09 -11.12
N SER A 24 9.25 14.23 -10.42
CA SER A 24 8.09 14.71 -9.68
C SER A 24 6.91 15.04 -10.61
N GLY A 25 7.16 15.64 -11.78
CA GLY A 25 6.13 16.07 -12.73
C GLY A 25 5.30 14.91 -13.30
N ILE A 26 5.93 13.77 -13.59
CA ILE A 26 5.26 12.57 -14.14
C ILE A 26 4.70 11.65 -13.07
N SER A 27 4.94 11.95 -11.78
CA SER A 27 4.44 11.16 -10.65
C SER A 27 3.08 11.70 -10.18
N ASP A 28 2.22 10.83 -9.68
CA ASP A 28 0.97 11.23 -9.02
C ASP A 28 1.24 11.81 -7.63
N ALA A 29 2.24 11.26 -6.94
CA ALA A 29 2.73 11.72 -5.65
C ALA A 29 4.19 11.30 -5.43
N ILE A 30 4.86 11.88 -4.44
CA ILE A 30 6.20 11.49 -4.02
C ILE A 30 6.16 10.92 -2.60
N VAL A 31 6.75 9.74 -2.43
CA VAL A 31 6.92 9.11 -1.10
C VAL A 31 8.40 9.13 -0.72
N ILE A 32 8.73 9.75 0.40
CA ILE A 32 10.09 9.83 0.93
C ILE A 32 10.21 8.93 2.15
N THR A 33 10.98 7.86 2.00
CA THR A 33 11.22 6.88 3.05
C THR A 33 12.39 7.25 3.95
N GLU A 34 13.41 7.89 3.36
CA GLU A 34 14.61 8.29 4.07
C GLU A 34 15.29 9.47 3.37
N ALA A 35 15.71 10.48 4.13
CA ALA A 35 16.47 11.61 3.64
C ALA A 35 17.29 12.25 4.76
N ALA A 36 18.59 12.40 4.53
CA ALA A 36 19.44 13.27 5.36
C ALA A 36 19.12 14.76 5.10
N SER A 37 19.54 15.65 5.98
CA SER A 37 19.27 17.10 5.89
C SER A 37 19.79 17.78 4.62
N ARG A 38 20.73 17.18 3.90
CA ARG A 38 21.29 17.64 2.60
C ARG A 38 21.16 16.59 1.51
N SER A 39 20.04 15.86 1.47
CA SER A 39 19.78 14.85 0.45
C SER A 39 19.24 15.47 -0.85
N GLY A 40 19.65 14.95 -1.99
CA GLY A 40 19.02 15.26 -3.30
C GLY A 40 17.54 14.91 -3.35
N THR A 41 17.08 14.01 -2.49
CA THR A 41 15.66 13.68 -2.31
C THR A 41 14.83 14.89 -1.89
N LEU A 42 15.38 15.79 -1.07
CA LEU A 42 14.70 17.03 -0.67
C LEU A 42 14.48 17.97 -1.85
N ASN A 43 15.38 17.97 -2.84
CA ASN A 43 15.19 18.71 -4.09
C ASN A 43 13.99 18.15 -4.90
N THR A 44 13.84 16.82 -4.98
CA THR A 44 12.67 16.21 -5.61
C THR A 44 11.38 16.59 -4.88
N ALA A 45 11.39 16.58 -3.54
CA ALA A 45 10.25 17.00 -2.73
C ALA A 45 9.86 18.46 -2.98
N ALA A 46 10.85 19.35 -3.06
CA ALA A 46 10.62 20.77 -3.35
C ALA A 46 9.95 20.95 -4.72
N HIS A 47 10.45 20.31 -5.76
CA HIS A 47 9.82 20.35 -7.09
C HIS A 47 8.40 19.77 -7.08
N ALA A 48 8.15 18.69 -6.33
CA ALA A 48 6.81 18.13 -6.19
C ALA A 48 5.83 19.14 -5.58
N LEU A 49 6.23 19.82 -4.52
CA LEU A 49 5.41 20.86 -3.88
C LEU A 49 5.16 22.06 -4.81
N GLU A 50 6.18 22.53 -5.52
CA GLU A 50 6.04 23.59 -6.55
C GLU A 50 5.07 23.21 -7.67
N GLN A 51 5.00 21.93 -8.01
CA GLN A 51 4.12 21.36 -9.03
C GLN A 51 2.73 20.99 -8.49
N GLY A 52 2.43 21.26 -7.23
CA GLY A 52 1.16 20.94 -6.59
C GLY A 52 0.92 19.46 -6.37
N LYS A 53 1.99 18.65 -6.30
CA LYS A 53 1.91 17.22 -6.03
C LYS A 53 1.92 16.94 -4.53
N GLU A 54 1.25 15.87 -4.13
CA GLU A 54 1.29 15.39 -2.74
C GLU A 54 2.68 14.82 -2.40
N VAL A 55 3.19 15.20 -1.22
CA VAL A 55 4.44 14.70 -0.68
C VAL A 55 4.18 13.96 0.63
N PHE A 56 4.44 12.67 0.60
CA PHE A 56 4.31 11.75 1.71
C PHE A 56 5.66 11.43 2.31
N VAL A 57 5.75 11.33 3.63
CA VAL A 57 7.01 11.14 4.33
C VAL A 57 6.86 10.08 5.41
N VAL A 58 7.73 9.08 5.38
CA VAL A 58 7.85 8.10 6.45
C VAL A 58 8.63 8.73 7.60
N PRO A 59 8.05 8.81 8.81
CA PRO A 59 8.74 9.35 9.97
C PRO A 59 9.92 8.45 10.39
N GLY A 60 10.99 9.06 10.87
CA GLY A 60 12.14 8.32 11.34
C GLY A 60 12.64 8.78 12.69
N ASN A 61 13.59 8.03 13.24
CA ASN A 61 14.15 8.31 14.55
C ASN A 61 14.82 9.70 14.57
N ILE A 62 14.48 10.50 15.56
CA ILE A 62 15.02 11.89 15.72
C ILE A 62 16.52 11.95 15.94
N THR A 63 17.14 10.86 16.40
CA THR A 63 18.60 10.75 16.59
C THR A 63 19.32 10.25 15.34
N SER A 64 18.59 9.80 14.31
CA SER A 64 19.18 9.33 13.06
C SER A 64 19.44 10.49 12.10
N PRO A 65 20.69 10.73 11.67
CA PRO A 65 20.99 11.73 10.64
C PRO A 65 20.27 11.49 9.31
N MET A 66 19.97 10.22 8.99
CA MET A 66 19.29 9.82 7.77
C MET A 66 17.78 10.14 7.78
N SER A 67 17.21 10.36 8.97
CA SER A 67 15.80 10.75 9.12
C SER A 67 15.60 12.26 9.28
N ALA A 68 16.68 13.02 9.39
CA ALA A 68 16.61 14.46 9.69
C ALA A 68 15.83 15.25 8.61
N GLY A 69 16.04 14.93 7.33
CA GLY A 69 15.32 15.56 6.22
C GLY A 69 13.83 15.16 6.17
N CYS A 70 13.52 13.89 6.42
CA CYS A 70 12.14 13.43 6.55
C CYS A 70 11.40 14.18 7.67
N ASN A 71 11.99 14.22 8.86
CA ASN A 71 11.39 14.90 10.01
C ASN A 71 11.28 16.43 9.80
N GLN A 72 12.17 17.03 9.01
CA GLN A 72 12.07 18.43 8.61
C GLN A 72 10.89 18.66 7.66
N LEU A 73 10.68 17.81 6.65
CA LEU A 73 9.54 17.90 5.73
C LEU A 73 8.22 17.76 6.48
N LEU A 74 8.12 16.84 7.46
CA LEU A 74 6.93 16.69 8.30
C LEU A 74 6.63 17.98 9.09
N LYS A 75 7.64 18.67 9.61
CA LYS A 75 7.47 20.00 10.27
C LYS A 75 6.98 21.07 9.30
N GLN A 76 7.29 20.95 8.02
CA GLN A 76 6.86 21.86 6.95
C GLN A 76 5.46 21.54 6.41
N GLY A 77 4.82 20.50 6.93
CA GLY A 77 3.45 20.12 6.57
C GLY A 77 3.32 19.01 5.55
N ALA A 78 4.42 18.30 5.22
CA ALA A 78 4.32 17.08 4.41
C ALA A 78 3.48 16.02 5.14
N ARG A 79 2.78 15.17 4.37
CA ARG A 79 1.90 14.14 4.93
C ARG A 79 2.70 13.00 5.53
N ILE A 80 2.35 12.62 6.75
CA ILE A 80 2.95 11.46 7.40
C ILE A 80 2.41 10.16 6.78
N VAL A 81 3.29 9.17 6.64
CA VAL A 81 2.94 7.81 6.19
C VAL A 81 3.42 6.80 7.20
N THR A 82 2.50 6.02 7.72
CA THR A 82 2.73 4.88 8.61
C THR A 82 2.21 3.58 8.01
N SER A 83 1.33 3.67 7.02
CA SER A 83 0.76 2.56 6.29
C SER A 83 0.52 2.90 4.81
N VAL A 84 0.31 1.88 3.99
CA VAL A 84 -0.08 2.07 2.57
C VAL A 84 -1.42 2.79 2.45
N ASN A 85 -2.33 2.58 3.39
CA ASN A 85 -3.65 3.20 3.37
C ASN A 85 -3.57 4.73 3.45
N ASP A 86 -2.60 5.29 4.19
CA ASP A 86 -2.39 6.75 4.30
C ASP A 86 -2.14 7.39 2.92
N ILE A 87 -1.52 6.64 2.00
CA ILE A 87 -1.26 7.07 0.62
C ILE A 87 -2.53 6.87 -0.23
N LEU A 88 -3.15 5.68 -0.16
CA LEU A 88 -4.29 5.32 -0.98
C LEU A 88 -5.52 6.20 -0.69
N GLU A 89 -5.73 6.61 0.56
CA GLU A 89 -6.81 7.53 0.94
C GLU A 89 -6.79 8.84 0.16
N ILE A 90 -5.62 9.28 -0.25
CA ILE A 90 -5.43 10.57 -0.93
C ILE A 90 -5.39 10.39 -2.46
N ILE A 91 -4.58 9.44 -2.96
CA ILE A 91 -4.33 9.32 -4.41
C ILE A 91 -5.26 8.35 -5.12
N ALA A 92 -5.85 7.39 -4.39
CA ALA A 92 -6.70 6.35 -4.97
C ALA A 92 -7.78 5.85 -3.99
N PRO A 93 -8.64 6.73 -3.44
CA PRO A 93 -9.64 6.35 -2.44
C PRO A 93 -10.63 5.28 -2.94
N GLN A 94 -10.83 5.20 -4.26
CA GLN A 94 -11.65 4.17 -4.88
C GLN A 94 -11.11 2.75 -4.66
N LEU A 95 -9.80 2.57 -4.49
CA LEU A 95 -9.20 1.27 -4.20
C LEU A 95 -9.50 0.82 -2.77
N LEU A 96 -9.60 1.75 -1.82
CA LEU A 96 -9.99 1.45 -0.44
C LEU A 96 -11.49 1.16 -0.32
N ALA A 97 -12.33 1.88 -1.08
CA ALA A 97 -13.75 1.61 -1.16
C ALA A 97 -14.03 0.18 -1.69
N GLY A 98 -13.20 -0.30 -2.62
CA GLY A 98 -13.24 -1.68 -3.11
C GLY A 98 -12.78 -2.73 -2.09
N GLN A 99 -11.82 -2.42 -1.22
CA GLN A 99 -11.35 -3.33 -0.18
C GLN A 99 -12.38 -3.52 0.96
N GLY A 100 -13.25 -2.53 1.20
CA GLY A 100 -14.36 -2.63 2.15
C GLY A 100 -15.55 -3.46 1.62
N SER A 101 -15.69 -3.60 0.28
CA SER A 101 -16.76 -4.38 -0.35
C SER A 101 -16.31 -5.77 -0.82
N LEU A 102 -15.01 -6.08 -0.78
CA LEU A 102 -14.41 -7.30 -1.34
C LEU A 102 -14.33 -8.49 -0.39
N ALA A 103 -15.20 -8.58 0.60
CA ALA A 103 -15.40 -9.84 1.30
C ALA A 103 -16.63 -9.79 2.24
N LEU A 104 -17.73 -9.32 1.76
CA LEU A 104 -19.02 -9.75 2.26
C LEU A 104 -19.35 -11.02 1.47
N GLY A 105 -19.42 -12.16 2.13
CA GLY A 105 -20.03 -13.35 1.57
C GLY A 105 -21.46 -13.01 1.15
N ASN A 106 -21.98 -13.68 0.14
CA ASN A 106 -23.37 -13.52 -0.30
C ASN A 106 -24.36 -13.98 0.77
N THR A 107 -23.87 -14.72 1.77
CA THR A 107 -24.63 -15.21 2.93
C THR A 107 -23.97 -14.82 4.24
N PRO A 108 -24.73 -14.74 5.38
CA PRO A 108 -24.15 -14.50 6.70
C PRO A 108 -23.04 -15.50 7.08
N LEU A 109 -23.18 -16.77 6.66
CA LEU A 109 -22.19 -17.81 6.93
C LEU A 109 -20.89 -17.57 6.14
N GLU A 110 -20.98 -17.21 4.85
CA GLU A 110 -19.81 -16.85 4.05
C GLU A 110 -19.06 -15.66 4.62
N THR A 111 -19.77 -14.64 5.11
CA THR A 111 -19.17 -13.48 5.76
C THR A 111 -18.41 -13.89 7.03
N ALA A 112 -19.01 -14.74 7.88
CA ALA A 112 -18.38 -15.22 9.10
C ALA A 112 -17.16 -16.12 8.81
N VAL A 113 -17.20 -16.95 7.77
CA VAL A 113 -16.04 -17.75 7.29
C VAL A 113 -14.87 -16.81 6.93
N LEU A 114 -15.15 -15.76 6.14
CA LEU A 114 -14.12 -14.81 5.73
C LEU A 114 -13.49 -14.07 6.93
N GLU A 115 -14.29 -13.69 7.91
CA GLU A 115 -13.79 -13.05 9.15
C GLU A 115 -12.82 -13.97 9.91
N HIS A 116 -13.17 -15.24 10.07
CA HIS A 116 -12.31 -16.21 10.75
C HIS A 116 -11.02 -16.51 9.96
N LEU A 117 -11.09 -16.61 8.64
CA LEU A 117 -9.91 -16.75 7.78
C LEU A 117 -8.97 -15.53 7.89
N ARG A 118 -9.51 -14.32 8.01
CA ARG A 118 -8.73 -13.08 8.24
C ARG A 118 -8.03 -13.06 9.58
N THR A 119 -8.63 -13.63 10.61
CA THR A 119 -8.00 -13.74 11.94
C THR A 119 -6.97 -14.87 12.02
N GLY A 120 -6.73 -15.57 10.90
CA GLY A 120 -5.68 -16.59 10.79
C GLY A 120 -6.14 -18.03 11.01
N VAL A 121 -7.43 -18.27 11.22
CA VAL A 121 -8.00 -19.63 11.27
C VAL A 121 -7.99 -20.19 9.85
N ARG A 122 -7.35 -21.34 9.63
CA ARG A 122 -7.20 -21.95 8.29
C ARG A 122 -7.77 -23.33 8.20
N ASP A 123 -7.94 -24.02 9.31
CA ASP A 123 -8.43 -25.41 9.37
C ASP A 123 -9.95 -25.44 9.28
N GLY A 124 -10.49 -26.28 8.39
CA GLY A 124 -11.93 -26.41 8.16
C GLY A 124 -12.69 -26.94 9.36
N ASP A 125 -12.10 -27.83 10.16
CA ASP A 125 -12.75 -28.39 11.35
C ASP A 125 -12.81 -27.33 12.46
N GLU A 126 -11.75 -26.50 12.59
CA GLU A 126 -11.74 -25.35 13.49
C GLU A 126 -12.77 -24.28 13.08
N LEU A 127 -12.89 -24.00 11.77
CA LEU A 127 -13.92 -23.11 11.25
C LEU A 127 -15.32 -23.62 11.57
N GLN A 128 -15.57 -24.92 11.38
CA GLN A 128 -16.86 -25.56 11.69
C GLN A 128 -17.24 -25.41 13.16
N GLN A 129 -16.28 -25.64 14.07
CA GLN A 129 -16.49 -25.51 15.51
C GLN A 129 -16.83 -24.06 15.90
N LYS A 130 -16.04 -23.10 15.39
CA LYS A 130 -16.23 -21.67 15.72
C LYS A 130 -17.54 -21.11 15.20
N LEU A 131 -17.96 -21.56 14.03
CA LEU A 131 -19.19 -21.12 13.36
C LEU A 131 -20.44 -21.90 13.81
N SER A 132 -20.27 -22.99 14.55
CA SER A 132 -21.35 -23.87 15.00
C SER A 132 -22.29 -24.28 13.87
N CYS A 133 -21.75 -24.53 12.69
CA CYS A 133 -22.50 -24.93 11.48
C CYS A 133 -22.25 -26.42 11.15
N SER A 134 -23.11 -27.00 10.32
CA SER A 134 -22.89 -28.35 9.80
C SER A 134 -21.74 -28.39 8.79
N ALA A 135 -21.09 -29.54 8.64
CA ALA A 135 -20.05 -29.75 7.63
C ALA A 135 -20.56 -29.47 6.21
N THR A 136 -21.81 -29.78 5.92
CA THR A 136 -22.44 -29.55 4.62
C THR A 136 -22.57 -28.04 4.35
N GLU A 137 -23.06 -27.26 5.30
CA GLU A 137 -23.21 -25.82 5.17
C GLU A 137 -21.85 -25.12 4.98
N LEU A 138 -20.84 -25.53 5.76
CA LEU A 138 -19.49 -24.99 5.64
C LEU A 138 -18.90 -25.31 4.26
N ASN A 139 -19.00 -26.54 3.78
CA ASN A 139 -18.49 -26.93 2.46
C ASN A 139 -19.16 -26.16 1.32
N VAL A 140 -20.48 -25.93 1.40
CA VAL A 140 -21.19 -25.11 0.42
C VAL A 140 -20.68 -23.67 0.43
N ALA A 141 -20.54 -23.09 1.62
CA ALA A 141 -20.02 -21.71 1.76
C ALA A 141 -18.58 -21.59 1.24
N LEU A 142 -17.69 -22.51 1.59
CA LEU A 142 -16.29 -22.52 1.12
C LEU A 142 -16.22 -22.72 -0.40
N SER A 143 -17.02 -23.61 -0.98
CA SER A 143 -17.07 -23.82 -2.43
C SER A 143 -17.55 -22.58 -3.19
N MET A 144 -18.56 -21.88 -2.67
CA MET A 144 -19.05 -20.64 -3.28
C MET A 144 -18.01 -19.52 -3.20
N LEU A 145 -17.32 -19.40 -2.06
CA LEU A 145 -16.22 -18.43 -1.88
C LEU A 145 -15.02 -18.76 -2.79
N GLU A 146 -14.75 -20.04 -3.03
CA GLU A 146 -13.69 -20.48 -3.94
C GLU A 146 -14.05 -20.20 -5.42
N ILE A 147 -15.28 -20.47 -5.84
CA ILE A 147 -15.78 -20.13 -7.18
C ILE A 147 -15.71 -18.62 -7.43
N ASN A 148 -16.01 -17.81 -6.41
CA ASN A 148 -15.91 -16.35 -6.46
C ASN A 148 -14.46 -15.84 -6.38
N GLY A 149 -13.47 -16.72 -6.20
CA GLY A 149 -12.05 -16.35 -6.09
C GLY A 149 -11.66 -15.64 -4.78
N THR A 150 -12.57 -15.62 -3.79
CA THR A 150 -12.35 -14.94 -2.50
C THR A 150 -11.57 -15.80 -1.52
N VAL A 151 -11.66 -17.12 -1.66
CA VAL A 151 -10.97 -18.11 -0.83
C VAL A 151 -10.29 -19.14 -1.72
N ARG A 152 -9.20 -19.73 -1.24
CA ARG A 152 -8.46 -20.77 -1.94
C ARG A 152 -8.16 -21.94 -1.01
N ALA A 153 -8.40 -23.15 -1.51
CA ALA A 153 -8.00 -24.38 -0.84
C ALA A 153 -6.47 -24.58 -0.93
N LEU A 154 -5.84 -24.89 0.19
CA LEU A 154 -4.42 -25.23 0.30
C LEU A 154 -4.17 -26.74 0.31
N GLY A 155 -5.24 -27.56 0.32
CA GLY A 155 -5.19 -29.01 0.53
C GLY A 155 -5.28 -29.39 2.02
N GLY A 156 -5.60 -30.68 2.32
CA GLY A 156 -5.69 -31.17 3.72
C GLY A 156 -6.68 -30.42 4.60
N ASN A 157 -7.84 -30.01 4.06
CA ASN A 157 -8.87 -29.22 4.76
C ASN A 157 -8.40 -27.82 5.22
N GLN A 158 -7.32 -27.28 4.59
CA GLN A 158 -6.78 -25.95 4.90
C GLN A 158 -7.22 -24.92 3.86
N TRP A 159 -7.56 -23.72 4.30
CA TRP A 159 -8.12 -22.65 3.48
C TRP A 159 -7.41 -21.32 3.74
N THR A 160 -7.37 -20.45 2.74
CA THR A 160 -6.82 -19.10 2.84
C THR A 160 -7.62 -18.12 2.01
N ILE A 161 -7.54 -16.85 2.34
CA ILE A 161 -8.06 -15.78 1.47
C ILE A 161 -7.25 -15.76 0.19
N GLY A 162 -7.94 -15.66 -0.97
CA GLY A 162 -7.38 -15.69 -2.31
C GLY A 162 -6.67 -14.40 -2.71
#